data_2b6f5a6c2f04e4e3a32d1cacae040cf0
#
_entry.id   2b6f5a6c2f04e4e3a32d1cacae040cf0
#
_cell.length_a   1.000
_cell.length_b   1.000
_cell.length_c   1.000
_cell.angle_alpha   90.00
_cell.angle_beta   90.00
_cell.angle_gamma   90.00
#
_symmetry.space_group_name_H-M   'P 1'
#
loop_
_entity.id
_entity.type
_entity.pdbx_description
1 polymer ?
#
loop_
_entity_poly.entity_id
_entity_poly.type
_entity_poly.pdbx_seq_one_letter_code
_entity_poly.pdbx_strand_id
1 'polypeptide(L)'
;MFFLFVYQNDTVFNNGNINHIIGKKIMKKILAIFIALTMFASNSFAASGNVVIVTSFPKDLSGKFKAAFEKKYPEIVVEVVGKKTTAGIKYIQETKSNNGTDLFWASAPDAFEVLKGDSLLAKYTSKVKGIPSKVGSYPINDPEGFYTGFAAAGYGMMWNNRYLKANNLPAPKEWIDLTNPIYFGHTGMSAPSRSGTTHLTVETLLQGDGFNNGWAKMKNIAANFKTVTARSFGVPDGVNSGDFGVGIVIDFFGLSSIGSGFPVGFVYPTVTTLVPANIGVIKNAPNEKNAQLFIDFLLTPEGQEILLDPKIRRLPVNPKTYSKAPKDFPNPFKDSSIGAAVKFDVLLSKDRYNLVNSLFDVMITYRLDDLRAAMSAIYKAEEALGNKNNPKAKKLIADARALVSKLPISEAKANDPAFNQIFKKKRKKAKDIEKYAGTRQAEVEAEWDKQVVSNYSEAKQKAEQALKSL
;
A
#
# COMPACT_ATOMS: atom_id res chain seq x y z
N MET A 1 20.17 -47.79 -31.21
CA MET A 1 20.38 -49.08 -31.84
C MET A 1 19.49 -49.12 -33.09
N PHE A 2 20.01 -48.64 -34.22
CA PHE A 2 19.35 -48.74 -35.52
C PHE A 2 20.42 -49.22 -36.52
N PHE A 3 20.16 -50.38 -37.10
CA PHE A 3 21.02 -51.10 -38.05
C PHE A 3 21.05 -50.40 -39.39
N LEU A 4 22.23 -50.16 -39.95
CA LEU A 4 22.46 -49.86 -41.35
C LEU A 4 22.48 -51.19 -42.11
N PHE A 5 21.61 -51.34 -43.09
CA PHE A 5 21.77 -52.35 -44.15
C PHE A 5 22.44 -51.70 -45.34
N VAL A 6 23.62 -52.20 -45.67
CA VAL A 6 24.34 -51.91 -46.91
C VAL A 6 23.98 -53.01 -47.91
N TYR A 7 23.41 -52.65 -49.05
CA TYR A 7 23.30 -53.54 -50.20
C TYR A 7 24.45 -53.20 -51.16
N GLN A 8 25.27 -54.24 -51.42
CA GLN A 8 26.32 -54.26 -52.44
C GLN A 8 25.70 -54.73 -53.75
N ASN A 9 25.80 -53.98 -54.83
CA ASN A 9 25.66 -54.48 -56.18
C ASN A 9 26.73 -53.80 -57.04
N ASP A 10 27.64 -54.61 -57.48
CA ASP A 10 28.68 -54.30 -58.46
C ASP A 10 28.04 -54.13 -59.82
N THR A 11 28.24 -52.95 -60.42
CA THR A 11 28.31 -52.80 -61.88
C THR A 11 29.21 -51.63 -62.19
N VAL A 12 30.37 -52.03 -62.80
CA VAL A 12 31.36 -51.09 -63.32
C VAL A 12 30.85 -50.41 -64.54
N PHE A 13 30.74 -49.08 -64.53
CA PHE A 13 30.81 -48.19 -65.70
C PHE A 13 31.51 -46.89 -65.35
N ASN A 14 32.50 -46.60 -66.11
CA ASN A 14 33.43 -45.52 -66.09
C ASN A 14 32.74 -44.20 -66.46
N ASN A 15 32.64 -43.25 -65.54
CA ASN A 15 32.45 -41.82 -65.85
C ASN A 15 32.87 -40.94 -64.68
N GLY A 16 34.11 -40.55 -64.65
CA GLY A 16 34.84 -39.93 -63.57
C GLY A 16 34.57 -38.45 -63.30
N ASN A 17 33.45 -37.82 -63.71
CA ASN A 17 33.25 -36.40 -63.46
C ASN A 17 31.85 -35.98 -62.98
N ILE A 18 30.86 -36.86 -63.02
CA ILE A 18 29.47 -36.49 -62.62
C ILE A 18 29.26 -36.75 -61.13
N ASN A 19 29.94 -37.79 -60.54
CA ASN A 19 29.73 -38.16 -59.14
C ASN A 19 30.33 -37.15 -58.14
N HIS A 20 31.35 -36.39 -58.55
CA HIS A 20 31.96 -35.38 -57.67
C HIS A 20 31.13 -34.14 -57.46
N ILE A 21 30.27 -33.76 -58.44
CA ILE A 21 29.38 -32.58 -58.39
C ILE A 21 28.08 -32.90 -57.64
N ILE A 22 27.56 -34.13 -57.80
CA ILE A 22 26.34 -34.59 -57.10
C ILE A 22 26.62 -34.79 -55.59
N GLY A 23 27.76 -35.41 -55.26
CA GLY A 23 28.15 -35.58 -53.85
C GLY A 23 28.35 -34.28 -53.10
N LYS A 24 28.98 -33.26 -53.74
CA LYS A 24 29.13 -31.91 -53.15
C LYS A 24 27.82 -31.15 -53.01
N LYS A 25 26.85 -31.31 -53.91
CA LYS A 25 25.51 -30.68 -53.79
C LYS A 25 24.67 -31.35 -52.70
N ILE A 26 24.72 -32.68 -52.55
CA ILE A 26 24.01 -33.43 -51.49
C ILE A 26 24.64 -33.13 -50.14
N MET A 27 25.94 -33.10 -50.03
CA MET A 27 26.67 -32.80 -48.78
C MET A 27 26.42 -31.34 -48.33
N LYS A 28 26.37 -30.36 -49.27
CA LYS A 28 25.95 -28.98 -48.93
C LYS A 28 24.50 -28.87 -48.51
N LYS A 29 23.57 -29.67 -49.06
CA LYS A 29 22.17 -29.70 -48.60
C LYS A 29 22.02 -30.35 -47.23
N ILE A 30 22.75 -31.44 -46.93
CA ILE A 30 22.78 -32.11 -45.63
C ILE A 30 23.40 -31.18 -44.58
N LEU A 31 24.52 -30.50 -44.92
CA LEU A 31 25.16 -29.52 -44.02
C LEU A 31 24.24 -28.30 -43.75
N ALA A 32 23.50 -27.83 -44.77
CA ALA A 32 22.55 -26.76 -44.62
C ALA A 32 21.33 -27.16 -43.76
N ILE A 33 20.86 -28.40 -43.87
CA ILE A 33 19.81 -28.96 -43.00
C ILE A 33 20.32 -29.15 -41.56
N PHE A 34 21.57 -29.57 -41.39
CA PHE A 34 22.15 -29.70 -40.03
C PHE A 34 22.38 -28.32 -39.38
N ILE A 35 22.82 -27.31 -40.13
CA ILE A 35 22.93 -25.91 -39.66
C ILE A 35 21.56 -25.32 -39.38
N ALA A 36 20.52 -25.60 -40.18
CA ALA A 36 19.15 -25.17 -39.91
C ALA A 36 18.56 -25.88 -38.69
N LEU A 37 18.84 -27.17 -38.44
CA LEU A 37 18.40 -27.83 -37.21
C LEU A 37 19.17 -27.36 -35.96
N THR A 38 20.42 -26.96 -36.07
CA THR A 38 21.20 -26.39 -34.95
C THR A 38 20.83 -24.93 -34.67
N MET A 39 20.31 -24.19 -35.63
CA MET A 39 19.77 -22.83 -35.40
C MET A 39 18.37 -22.83 -34.74
N PHE A 40 17.61 -23.94 -34.79
CA PHE A 40 16.35 -24.09 -34.06
C PHE A 40 16.49 -24.65 -32.65
N ALA A 41 17.67 -25.08 -32.26
CA ALA A 41 18.00 -25.38 -30.87
C ALA A 41 18.55 -24.14 -30.16
N SER A 42 17.89 -22.99 -30.33
CA SER A 42 17.92 -21.95 -29.31
C SER A 42 17.20 -22.55 -28.11
N ASN A 43 17.98 -23.19 -27.22
CA ASN A 43 17.51 -23.53 -25.91
C ASN A 43 17.08 -22.22 -25.24
N SER A 44 15.84 -21.81 -25.50
CA SER A 44 15.11 -21.05 -24.49
C SER A 44 15.15 -21.95 -23.27
N PHE A 45 16.08 -21.72 -22.35
CA PHE A 45 15.96 -22.27 -21.02
C PHE A 45 14.62 -21.74 -20.52
N ALA A 46 13.58 -22.55 -20.68
CA ALA A 46 12.29 -22.25 -20.11
C ALA A 46 12.53 -21.99 -18.62
N ALA A 47 12.22 -20.81 -18.17
CA ALA A 47 12.32 -20.49 -16.76
C ALA A 47 11.45 -21.49 -16.01
N SER A 48 12.00 -22.21 -15.05
CA SER A 48 11.33 -23.27 -14.29
C SER A 48 11.59 -23.09 -12.80
N GLY A 49 10.82 -23.75 -11.95
CA GLY A 49 10.95 -23.71 -10.50
C GLY A 49 9.91 -22.84 -9.82
N ASN A 50 10.28 -22.19 -8.74
CA ASN A 50 9.34 -21.43 -7.91
C ASN A 50 9.63 -19.93 -7.94
N VAL A 51 8.67 -19.14 -7.49
CA VAL A 51 8.88 -17.78 -6.99
C VAL A 51 8.04 -17.58 -5.73
N VAL A 52 8.71 -17.25 -4.62
CA VAL A 52 8.08 -17.05 -3.30
C VAL A 52 7.91 -15.56 -3.04
N ILE A 53 6.65 -15.13 -2.88
CA ILE A 53 6.27 -13.71 -2.76
C ILE A 53 5.66 -13.43 -1.39
N VAL A 54 6.34 -12.64 -0.57
CA VAL A 54 5.74 -12.07 0.65
C VAL A 54 4.95 -10.84 0.27
N THR A 55 3.64 -10.83 0.55
CA THR A 55 2.77 -9.72 0.15
C THR A 55 1.73 -9.35 1.21
N SER A 56 1.40 -8.06 1.24
CA SER A 56 0.27 -7.52 2.02
C SER A 56 -1.02 -7.37 1.20
N PHE A 57 -0.97 -7.65 -0.09
CA PHE A 57 -2.15 -7.56 -0.95
C PHE A 57 -3.17 -8.68 -0.68
N PRO A 58 -4.47 -8.40 -0.88
CA PRO A 58 -5.52 -9.40 -0.74
C PRO A 58 -5.39 -10.49 -1.82
N LYS A 59 -6.00 -11.65 -1.54
CA LYS A 59 -5.98 -12.81 -2.45
C LYS A 59 -6.61 -12.51 -3.82
N ASP A 60 -7.62 -11.64 -3.88
CA ASP A 60 -8.26 -11.24 -5.15
C ASP A 60 -7.28 -10.59 -6.11
N LEU A 61 -6.32 -9.82 -5.61
CA LEU A 61 -5.26 -9.25 -6.43
C LEU A 61 -4.17 -10.29 -6.71
N SER A 62 -3.52 -10.81 -5.64
CA SER A 62 -2.36 -11.67 -5.78
C SER A 62 -2.67 -12.97 -6.53
N GLY A 63 -3.88 -13.53 -6.35
CA GLY A 63 -4.33 -14.73 -7.04
C GLY A 63 -4.55 -14.54 -8.54
N LYS A 64 -5.06 -13.39 -8.99
CA LYS A 64 -5.23 -13.10 -10.42
C LYS A 64 -3.88 -12.94 -11.13
N PHE A 65 -2.95 -12.22 -10.51
CA PHE A 65 -1.60 -12.10 -11.05
C PHE A 65 -0.87 -13.45 -11.07
N LYS A 66 -0.99 -14.24 -9.98
CA LYS A 66 -0.46 -15.62 -9.93
C LYS A 66 -0.99 -16.44 -11.09
N ALA A 67 -2.32 -16.53 -11.26
CA ALA A 67 -2.94 -17.35 -12.29
C ALA A 67 -2.52 -16.91 -13.71
N ALA A 68 -2.46 -15.61 -13.98
CA ALA A 68 -2.06 -15.07 -15.27
C ALA A 68 -0.55 -15.30 -15.54
N PHE A 69 0.29 -15.15 -14.52
CA PHE A 69 1.72 -15.41 -14.63
C PHE A 69 2.00 -16.90 -14.89
N GLU A 70 1.40 -17.81 -14.11
CA GLU A 70 1.57 -19.25 -14.27
C GLU A 70 0.99 -19.76 -15.61
N LYS A 71 -0.06 -19.13 -16.13
CA LYS A 71 -0.55 -19.40 -17.50
C LYS A 71 0.48 -19.05 -18.56
N LYS A 72 1.21 -17.97 -18.37
CA LYS A 72 2.26 -17.50 -19.30
C LYS A 72 3.56 -18.25 -19.16
N TYR A 73 3.90 -18.67 -17.96
CA TYR A 73 5.10 -19.38 -17.57
C TYR A 73 4.73 -20.66 -16.80
N PRO A 74 4.21 -21.71 -17.49
CA PRO A 74 3.62 -22.88 -16.84
C PRO A 74 4.64 -23.72 -16.03
N GLU A 75 5.92 -23.54 -16.29
CA GLU A 75 7.00 -24.21 -15.56
C GLU A 75 7.41 -23.49 -14.26
N ILE A 76 6.76 -22.35 -13.93
CA ILE A 76 7.06 -21.59 -12.72
C ILE A 76 5.84 -21.61 -11.80
N VAL A 77 6.03 -22.07 -10.56
CA VAL A 77 5.01 -22.06 -9.52
C VAL A 77 5.16 -20.81 -8.65
N VAL A 78 4.10 -20.02 -8.50
CA VAL A 78 4.07 -18.85 -7.64
C VAL A 78 3.55 -19.22 -6.26
N GLU A 79 4.36 -19.04 -5.23
CA GLU A 79 3.96 -19.19 -3.83
C GLU A 79 3.71 -17.83 -3.20
N VAL A 80 2.50 -17.63 -2.64
CA VAL A 80 2.08 -16.35 -2.04
C VAL A 80 1.99 -16.47 -0.54
N VAL A 81 2.87 -15.76 0.18
CA VAL A 81 2.91 -15.69 1.63
C VAL A 81 2.26 -14.39 2.10
N GLY A 82 0.98 -14.45 2.46
CA GLY A 82 0.20 -13.29 2.90
C GLY A 82 0.60 -12.80 4.31
N LYS A 83 1.10 -11.56 4.41
CA LYS A 83 1.46 -10.91 5.69
C LYS A 83 1.02 -9.44 5.68
N LYS A 84 0.70 -8.86 6.85
CA LYS A 84 0.58 -7.40 6.99
C LYS A 84 1.91 -6.75 6.62
N THR A 85 1.91 -5.56 6.01
CA THR A 85 3.13 -4.86 5.56
C THR A 85 4.24 -4.88 6.61
N THR A 86 3.93 -4.40 7.81
CA THR A 86 4.90 -4.38 8.91
C THR A 86 5.34 -5.78 9.39
N ALA A 87 4.46 -6.78 9.31
CA ALA A 87 4.82 -8.16 9.63
C ALA A 87 5.67 -8.81 8.53
N GLY A 88 5.45 -8.40 7.26
CA GLY A 88 6.26 -8.80 6.12
C GLY A 88 7.70 -8.27 6.23
N ILE A 89 7.87 -6.97 6.52
CA ILE A 89 9.18 -6.36 6.77
C ILE A 89 9.92 -7.17 7.85
N LYS A 90 9.26 -7.38 8.99
CA LYS A 90 9.86 -8.12 10.10
C LYS A 90 10.22 -9.56 9.73
N TYR A 91 9.35 -10.25 8.99
CA TYR A 91 9.60 -11.61 8.53
C TYR A 91 10.88 -11.67 7.69
N ILE A 92 11.05 -10.75 6.73
CA ILE A 92 12.25 -10.67 5.88
C ILE A 92 13.50 -10.36 6.73
N GLN A 93 13.40 -9.43 7.69
CA GLN A 93 14.49 -9.12 8.61
C GLN A 93 14.92 -10.32 9.46
N GLU A 94 13.96 -11.13 9.94
CA GLU A 94 14.21 -12.29 10.80
C GLU A 94 14.73 -13.51 10.02
N THR A 95 14.36 -13.64 8.75
CA THR A 95 14.75 -14.78 7.90
C THR A 95 15.97 -14.53 7.03
N LYS A 96 16.59 -13.36 7.12
CA LYS A 96 17.69 -12.93 6.24
C LYS A 96 18.88 -13.88 6.15
N SER A 97 19.19 -14.64 7.22
CA SER A 97 20.27 -15.62 7.27
C SER A 97 19.94 -16.95 6.60
N ASN A 98 18.63 -17.25 6.45
CA ASN A 98 18.11 -18.44 5.76
C ASN A 98 16.92 -18.00 4.90
N ASN A 99 17.21 -17.17 3.88
CA ASN A 99 16.20 -16.55 3.05
C ASN A 99 15.55 -17.54 2.10
N GLY A 100 14.24 -17.77 2.27
CA GLY A 100 13.40 -18.53 1.34
C GLY A 100 12.41 -17.65 0.55
N THR A 101 12.60 -16.32 0.54
CA THR A 101 11.72 -15.36 -0.11
C THR A 101 12.40 -14.72 -1.30
N ASP A 102 11.70 -14.65 -2.43
CA ASP A 102 12.22 -14.02 -3.65
C ASP A 102 11.79 -12.56 -3.77
N LEU A 103 10.53 -12.25 -3.44
CA LEU A 103 9.93 -10.94 -3.66
C LEU A 103 9.21 -10.44 -2.41
N PHE A 104 9.32 -9.12 -2.18
CA PHE A 104 8.40 -8.38 -1.33
C PHE A 104 7.48 -7.52 -2.20
N TRP A 105 6.16 -7.61 -1.97
CA TRP A 105 5.14 -6.96 -2.80
C TRP A 105 4.10 -6.26 -1.94
N ALA A 106 4.10 -4.93 -1.90
CA ALA A 106 3.27 -4.13 -0.98
C ALA A 106 2.91 -2.74 -1.52
N SER A 107 1.88 -2.12 -0.91
CA SER A 107 1.38 -0.80 -1.33
C SER A 107 2.18 0.39 -0.80
N ALA A 108 3.12 0.17 0.12
CA ALA A 108 3.75 1.25 0.88
C ALA A 108 5.22 1.41 0.48
N PRO A 109 5.61 2.50 -0.24
CA PRO A 109 6.99 2.71 -0.69
C PRO A 109 7.99 2.85 0.48
N ASP A 110 7.59 3.46 1.59
CA ASP A 110 8.39 3.59 2.81
C ASP A 110 8.78 2.22 3.43
N ALA A 111 7.94 1.19 3.25
CA ALA A 111 8.27 -0.18 3.64
C ALA A 111 9.48 -0.73 2.87
N PHE A 112 9.61 -0.35 1.60
CA PHE A 112 10.77 -0.70 0.77
C PHE A 112 12.01 0.10 1.19
N GLU A 113 11.85 1.36 1.55
CA GLU A 113 12.96 2.16 2.10
C GLU A 113 13.50 1.59 3.42
N VAL A 114 12.65 1.01 4.26
CA VAL A 114 13.09 0.29 5.47
C VAL A 114 13.95 -0.92 5.08
N LEU A 115 13.47 -1.76 4.15
CA LEU A 115 14.22 -2.96 3.70
C LEU A 115 15.50 -2.59 2.95
N LYS A 116 15.48 -1.52 2.15
CA LYS A 116 16.65 -0.97 1.46
C LYS A 116 17.71 -0.47 2.46
N GLY A 117 17.28 0.28 3.48
CA GLY A 117 18.16 0.75 4.55
C GLY A 117 18.81 -0.38 5.36
N ASP A 118 18.10 -1.50 5.51
CA ASP A 118 18.61 -2.72 6.14
C ASP A 118 19.45 -3.60 5.18
N SER A 119 19.69 -3.15 3.94
CA SER A 119 20.39 -3.89 2.88
C SER A 119 19.79 -5.26 2.56
N LEU A 120 18.44 -5.36 2.59
CA LEU A 120 17.68 -6.58 2.37
C LEU A 120 17.04 -6.67 0.98
N LEU A 121 17.25 -5.69 0.10
CA LEU A 121 16.81 -5.71 -1.30
C LEU A 121 17.99 -5.88 -2.25
N ALA A 122 17.74 -6.55 -3.38
CA ALA A 122 18.62 -6.61 -4.53
C ALA A 122 18.19 -5.59 -5.60
N LYS A 123 19.14 -5.12 -6.40
CA LYS A 123 18.84 -4.18 -7.51
C LYS A 123 18.28 -4.94 -8.70
N TYR A 124 17.19 -4.46 -9.23
CA TYR A 124 16.65 -4.91 -10.51
C TYR A 124 15.86 -3.76 -11.18
N THR A 125 16.15 -3.52 -12.43
CA THR A 125 15.41 -2.56 -13.27
C THR A 125 14.74 -3.30 -14.40
N SER A 126 13.42 -3.24 -14.46
CA SER A 126 12.63 -3.86 -15.51
C SER A 126 12.99 -3.32 -16.90
N LYS A 127 13.00 -4.21 -17.91
CA LYS A 127 13.24 -3.88 -19.31
C LYS A 127 11.96 -3.52 -20.07
N VAL A 128 10.80 -3.63 -19.42
CA VAL A 128 9.49 -3.33 -20.03
C VAL A 128 9.42 -1.84 -20.38
N LYS A 129 8.99 -1.54 -21.62
CA LYS A 129 8.88 -0.18 -22.14
C LYS A 129 7.48 0.38 -21.94
N GLY A 130 7.37 1.73 -21.98
CA GLY A 130 6.08 2.43 -21.92
C GLY A 130 5.62 2.80 -20.52
N ILE A 131 6.43 2.52 -19.50
CA ILE A 131 6.21 3.00 -18.13
C ILE A 131 6.91 4.35 -17.97
N PRO A 132 6.20 5.44 -17.62
CA PRO A 132 6.82 6.75 -17.39
C PRO A 132 7.66 6.74 -16.10
N SER A 133 8.53 7.72 -15.95
CA SER A 133 9.38 7.83 -14.75
C SER A 133 8.61 8.25 -13.50
N LYS A 134 7.43 8.90 -13.66
CA LYS A 134 6.64 9.47 -12.56
C LYS A 134 5.14 9.24 -12.76
N VAL A 135 4.41 9.18 -11.64
CA VAL A 135 2.95 9.37 -11.57
C VAL A 135 2.67 10.55 -10.64
N GLY A 136 1.98 11.58 -11.14
CA GLY A 136 1.93 12.87 -10.46
C GLY A 136 3.35 13.42 -10.22
N SER A 137 3.65 13.80 -9.00
CA SER A 137 4.98 14.28 -8.60
C SER A 137 5.94 13.15 -8.18
N TYR A 138 5.46 11.90 -8.01
CA TYR A 138 6.20 10.82 -7.38
C TYR A 138 6.89 9.88 -8.39
N PRO A 139 8.16 9.48 -8.19
CA PRO A 139 8.86 8.51 -9.03
C PRO A 139 8.14 7.14 -8.97
N ILE A 140 7.95 6.49 -10.13
CA ILE A 140 7.38 5.14 -10.17
C ILE A 140 8.38 4.11 -9.65
N ASN A 141 9.66 4.26 -10.01
CA ASN A 141 10.71 3.34 -9.61
C ASN A 141 11.65 4.01 -8.61
N ASP A 142 12.24 3.23 -7.71
CA ASP A 142 13.38 3.68 -6.92
C ASP A 142 14.52 4.12 -7.84
N PRO A 143 15.07 5.33 -7.68
CA PRO A 143 16.18 5.82 -8.52
C PRO A 143 17.43 4.94 -8.50
N GLU A 144 17.65 4.20 -7.40
CA GLU A 144 18.76 3.26 -7.27
C GLU A 144 18.44 1.84 -7.73
N GLY A 145 17.18 1.56 -8.12
CA GLY A 145 16.75 0.29 -8.71
C GLY A 145 16.44 -0.84 -7.73
N PHE A 146 16.18 -0.56 -6.46
CA PHE A 146 15.88 -1.61 -5.47
C PHE A 146 14.42 -2.06 -5.47
N TYR A 147 13.49 -1.22 -6.00
CA TYR A 147 12.08 -1.57 -6.11
C TYR A 147 11.42 -0.83 -7.27
N THR A 148 10.32 -1.39 -7.74
CA THR A 148 9.58 -0.92 -8.92
C THR A 148 8.11 -0.77 -8.59
N GLY A 149 7.51 0.36 -8.99
CA GLY A 149 6.08 0.59 -8.92
C GLY A 149 5.35 -0.13 -10.06
N PHE A 150 4.29 -0.87 -9.72
CA PHE A 150 3.46 -1.57 -10.72
C PHE A 150 2.05 -0.98 -10.84
N ALA A 151 1.59 -0.26 -9.84
CA ALA A 151 0.31 0.43 -9.80
C ALA A 151 0.46 1.71 -9.00
N ALA A 152 -0.30 2.75 -9.31
CA ALA A 152 -0.41 3.93 -8.47
C ALA A 152 -1.60 3.82 -7.52
N ALA A 153 -1.57 4.56 -6.43
CA ALA A 153 -2.65 4.66 -5.49
C ALA A 153 -2.65 6.02 -4.77
N GLY A 154 -3.84 6.51 -4.45
CA GLY A 154 -4.07 7.69 -3.63
C GLY A 154 -4.96 7.37 -2.44
N TYR A 155 -5.16 8.35 -1.55
CA TYR A 155 -5.93 8.20 -0.32
C TYR A 155 -7.13 9.10 -0.34
N GLY A 156 -8.26 8.58 0.20
CA GLY A 156 -9.49 9.33 0.19
C GLY A 156 -10.55 8.74 1.10
N MET A 157 -11.78 9.11 0.81
CA MET A 157 -12.93 8.72 1.58
C MET A 157 -13.92 7.95 0.70
N MET A 158 -14.37 6.80 1.18
CA MET A 158 -15.51 6.08 0.60
C MET A 158 -16.71 6.17 1.53
N TRP A 159 -17.89 6.11 0.96
CA TRP A 159 -19.14 6.12 1.74
C TRP A 159 -20.19 5.22 1.13
N ASN A 160 -21.14 4.76 1.98
CA ASN A 160 -22.30 4.01 1.55
C ASN A 160 -23.47 4.95 1.31
N ASN A 161 -23.93 5.07 0.06
CA ASN A 161 -25.00 5.98 -0.34
C ASN A 161 -26.33 5.71 0.38
N ARG A 162 -26.65 4.42 0.64
CA ARG A 162 -27.86 4.04 1.38
C ARG A 162 -27.77 4.44 2.84
N TYR A 163 -26.60 4.21 3.47
CA TYR A 163 -26.34 4.59 4.85
C TYR A 163 -26.43 6.11 5.03
N LEU A 164 -25.77 6.90 4.15
CA LEU A 164 -25.82 8.35 4.23
C LEU A 164 -27.25 8.86 4.12
N LYS A 165 -28.01 8.34 3.16
CA LYS A 165 -29.44 8.72 3.01
C LYS A 165 -30.26 8.39 4.24
N ALA A 166 -30.09 7.18 4.81
CA ALA A 166 -30.86 6.75 6.00
C ALA A 166 -30.53 7.55 7.27
N ASN A 167 -29.33 8.12 7.36
CA ASN A 167 -28.89 8.91 8.51
C ASN A 167 -28.83 10.42 8.24
N ASN A 168 -29.36 10.90 7.10
CA ASN A 168 -29.35 12.31 6.67
C ASN A 168 -27.92 12.91 6.66
N LEU A 169 -26.90 12.14 6.27
CA LEU A 169 -25.53 12.59 6.20
C LEU A 169 -25.17 13.05 4.79
N PRO A 170 -24.47 14.19 4.63
CA PRO A 170 -23.93 14.59 3.35
C PRO A 170 -22.76 13.66 2.94
N ALA A 171 -22.49 13.55 1.64
CA ALA A 171 -21.28 12.91 1.17
C ALA A 171 -20.07 13.83 1.44
N PRO A 172 -18.99 13.34 2.08
CA PRO A 172 -17.82 14.16 2.36
C PRO A 172 -17.05 14.44 1.06
N LYS A 173 -16.36 15.59 1.00
CA LYS A 173 -15.50 16.00 -0.12
C LYS A 173 -14.05 16.19 0.32
N GLU A 174 -13.87 16.79 1.50
CA GLU A 174 -12.58 17.12 2.08
C GLU A 174 -12.38 16.45 3.45
N TRP A 175 -11.12 16.27 3.87
CA TRP A 175 -10.84 15.72 5.20
C TRP A 175 -11.49 16.51 6.33
N ILE A 176 -11.58 17.82 6.17
CA ILE A 176 -12.17 18.70 7.19
C ILE A 176 -13.66 18.41 7.41
N ASP A 177 -14.37 17.93 6.40
CA ASP A 177 -15.79 17.60 6.52
C ASP A 177 -16.00 16.52 7.59
N LEU A 178 -15.08 15.54 7.69
CA LEU A 178 -15.16 14.46 8.68
C LEU A 178 -14.95 14.93 10.12
N THR A 179 -14.56 16.17 10.36
CA THR A 179 -14.50 16.77 11.71
C THR A 179 -15.83 17.30 12.19
N ASN A 180 -16.83 17.38 11.29
CA ASN A 180 -18.16 17.87 11.63
C ASN A 180 -18.87 16.90 12.59
N PRO A 181 -19.51 17.38 13.67
CA PRO A 181 -20.27 16.56 14.63
C PRO A 181 -21.32 15.64 14.00
N ILE A 182 -21.88 16.01 12.82
CA ILE A 182 -22.86 15.18 12.10
C ILE A 182 -22.34 13.77 11.79
N TYR A 183 -21.00 13.59 11.68
CA TYR A 183 -20.39 12.29 11.43
C TYR A 183 -20.04 11.51 12.70
N PHE A 184 -20.40 12.00 13.89
CA PHE A 184 -20.06 11.34 15.15
C PHE A 184 -20.62 9.91 15.23
N GLY A 185 -19.75 8.92 15.31
CA GLY A 185 -20.12 7.51 15.33
C GLY A 185 -20.46 6.91 13.95
N HIS A 186 -20.24 7.64 12.85
CA HIS A 186 -20.56 7.21 11.49
C HIS A 186 -19.35 6.92 10.62
N THR A 187 -18.14 7.12 11.14
CA THR A 187 -16.91 6.98 10.35
C THR A 187 -16.01 5.88 10.87
N GLY A 188 -15.07 5.42 10.05
CA GLY A 188 -14.09 4.41 10.44
C GLY A 188 -12.79 4.48 9.67
N MET A 189 -11.71 4.03 10.31
CA MET A 189 -10.37 3.92 9.74
C MET A 189 -9.66 2.69 10.33
N SER A 190 -8.56 2.24 9.76
CA SER A 190 -7.72 1.23 10.41
C SER A 190 -6.54 1.86 11.14
N ALA A 191 -5.88 1.11 12.05
CA ALA A 191 -4.68 1.58 12.71
C ALA A 191 -3.46 1.53 11.76
N PRO A 192 -2.65 2.60 11.70
CA PRO A 192 -1.44 2.65 10.85
C PRO A 192 -0.38 1.61 11.29
N SER A 193 -0.30 1.29 12.58
CA SER A 193 0.58 0.25 13.10
C SER A 193 0.30 -1.16 12.54
N ARG A 194 -0.86 -1.34 11.89
CA ARG A 194 -1.31 -2.62 11.32
C ARG A 194 -1.42 -2.61 9.82
N SER A 195 -1.25 -1.43 9.18
CA SER A 195 -1.41 -1.25 7.73
C SER A 195 -0.48 -0.14 7.22
N GLY A 196 0.43 -0.50 6.33
CA GLY A 196 1.26 0.49 5.62
C GLY A 196 0.44 1.49 4.81
N THR A 197 -0.68 1.05 4.23
CA THR A 197 -1.65 1.93 3.56
C THR A 197 -2.17 3.02 4.49
N THR A 198 -2.60 2.64 5.70
CA THR A 198 -3.11 3.59 6.68
C THR A 198 -2.01 4.50 7.21
N HIS A 199 -0.78 3.98 7.37
CA HIS A 199 0.37 4.81 7.71
C HIS A 199 0.58 5.91 6.67
N LEU A 200 0.58 5.57 5.39
CA LEU A 200 0.71 6.55 4.30
C LEU A 200 -0.44 7.55 4.27
N THR A 201 -1.66 7.16 4.63
CA THR A 201 -2.78 8.11 4.75
C THR A 201 -2.52 9.13 5.86
N VAL A 202 -2.06 8.69 7.03
CA VAL A 202 -1.70 9.58 8.13
C VAL A 202 -0.54 10.49 7.72
N GLU A 203 0.53 9.93 7.15
CA GLU A 203 1.67 10.70 6.65
C GLU A 203 1.27 11.73 5.58
N THR A 204 0.34 11.41 4.70
CA THR A 204 -0.18 12.35 3.69
C THR A 204 -0.80 13.58 4.36
N LEU A 205 -1.59 13.37 5.41
CA LEU A 205 -2.16 14.48 6.20
C LEU A 205 -1.07 15.28 6.93
N LEU A 206 -0.09 14.59 7.54
CA LEU A 206 0.99 15.25 8.28
C LEU A 206 1.92 16.06 7.36
N GLN A 207 2.15 15.58 6.14
CA GLN A 207 3.01 16.27 5.19
C GLN A 207 2.26 17.37 4.41
N GLY A 208 0.96 17.19 4.18
CA GLY A 208 0.14 18.16 3.47
C GLY A 208 -0.29 19.35 4.31
N ASP A 209 -0.69 19.11 5.56
CA ASP A 209 -1.18 20.14 6.49
C ASP A 209 -0.12 20.62 7.50
N GLY A 210 1.06 19.98 7.51
CA GLY A 210 2.07 20.12 8.57
C GLY A 210 1.78 19.22 9.77
N PHE A 211 2.84 18.88 10.52
CA PHE A 211 2.79 17.89 11.60
C PHE A 211 1.70 18.19 12.65
N ASN A 212 1.70 19.39 13.20
CA ASN A 212 0.77 19.77 14.26
C ASN A 212 -0.67 19.86 13.77
N ASN A 213 -0.92 20.52 12.63
CA ASN A 213 -2.26 20.69 12.07
C ASN A 213 -2.80 19.35 11.55
N GLY A 214 -1.96 18.53 10.91
CA GLY A 214 -2.32 17.20 10.43
C GLY A 214 -2.76 16.29 11.57
N TRP A 215 -2.04 16.28 12.69
CA TRP A 215 -2.45 15.53 13.89
C TRP A 215 -3.71 16.07 14.53
N ALA A 216 -3.83 17.40 14.67
CA ALA A 216 -5.05 18.01 15.20
C ALA A 216 -6.26 17.62 14.33
N LYS A 217 -6.14 17.71 13.01
CA LYS A 217 -7.19 17.28 12.07
C LYS A 217 -7.48 15.79 12.21
N MET A 218 -6.45 14.93 12.24
CA MET A 218 -6.62 13.48 12.40
C MET A 218 -7.34 13.11 13.71
N LYS A 219 -7.01 13.75 14.83
CA LYS A 219 -7.68 13.52 16.12
C LYS A 219 -9.14 13.97 16.10
N ASN A 220 -9.45 15.12 15.49
CA ASN A 220 -10.83 15.58 15.33
C ASN A 220 -11.65 14.64 14.41
N ILE A 221 -11.05 14.12 13.32
CA ILE A 221 -11.69 13.10 12.49
C ILE A 221 -11.91 11.81 13.29
N ALA A 222 -10.89 11.37 14.03
CA ALA A 222 -10.92 10.13 14.81
C ALA A 222 -11.95 10.18 15.96
N ALA A 223 -12.23 11.37 16.50
CA ALA A 223 -13.30 11.57 17.48
C ALA A 223 -14.68 11.15 16.94
N ASN A 224 -14.88 11.21 15.64
CA ASN A 224 -16.09 10.78 14.96
C ASN A 224 -16.08 9.30 14.54
N PHE A 225 -15.01 8.57 14.82
CA PHE A 225 -14.95 7.15 14.47
C PHE A 225 -15.94 6.32 15.30
N LYS A 226 -16.66 5.44 14.62
CA LYS A 226 -17.34 4.32 15.24
C LYS A 226 -16.32 3.26 15.69
N THR A 227 -15.27 3.07 14.87
CA THR A 227 -14.28 2.02 15.11
C THR A 227 -12.93 2.29 14.44
N VAL A 228 -11.88 1.69 15.02
CA VAL A 228 -10.58 1.53 14.39
C VAL A 228 -10.39 0.06 14.04
N THR A 229 -10.49 -0.29 12.76
CA THR A 229 -10.44 -1.69 12.30
C THR A 229 -9.05 -2.32 12.44
N ALA A 230 -8.99 -3.64 12.57
CA ALA A 230 -7.74 -4.38 12.74
C ALA A 230 -6.86 -4.39 11.47
N ARG A 231 -7.44 -4.21 10.29
CA ARG A 231 -6.75 -4.18 8.98
C ARG A 231 -7.46 -3.19 8.05
N SER A 232 -6.71 -2.64 7.07
CA SER A 232 -7.25 -1.66 6.11
C SER A 232 -8.48 -2.16 5.34
N PHE A 233 -8.54 -3.43 4.96
CA PHE A 233 -9.71 -3.96 4.24
C PHE A 233 -10.96 -4.13 5.13
N GLY A 234 -10.84 -4.14 6.46
CA GLY A 234 -12.01 -4.08 7.33
C GLY A 234 -12.78 -2.75 7.24
N VAL A 235 -12.14 -1.71 6.67
CA VAL A 235 -12.83 -0.42 6.45
C VAL A 235 -13.82 -0.51 5.29
N PRO A 236 -13.43 -0.92 4.05
CA PRO A 236 -14.40 -1.10 2.98
C PRO A 236 -15.45 -2.17 3.29
N ASP A 237 -15.10 -3.23 4.04
CA ASP A 237 -16.06 -4.25 4.46
C ASP A 237 -17.18 -3.61 5.32
N GLY A 238 -16.81 -2.80 6.31
CA GLY A 238 -17.76 -2.11 7.18
C GLY A 238 -18.60 -1.05 6.46
N VAL A 239 -18.04 -0.34 5.47
CA VAL A 239 -18.80 0.61 4.64
C VAL A 239 -19.74 -0.15 3.70
N ASN A 240 -19.29 -1.22 3.06
CA ASN A 240 -20.10 -2.01 2.13
C ASN A 240 -21.28 -2.68 2.85
N SER A 241 -21.08 -3.20 4.08
CA SER A 241 -22.13 -3.81 4.90
C SER A 241 -23.06 -2.78 5.54
N GLY A 242 -22.64 -1.52 5.63
CA GLY A 242 -23.38 -0.47 6.35
C GLY A 242 -23.18 -0.52 7.88
N ASP A 243 -22.11 -1.12 8.38
CA ASP A 243 -21.74 -1.04 9.78
C ASP A 243 -21.43 0.40 10.18
N PHE A 244 -20.84 1.17 9.27
CA PHE A 244 -20.66 2.62 9.36
C PHE A 244 -20.72 3.26 7.97
N GLY A 245 -21.00 4.57 7.94
CA GLY A 245 -21.34 5.27 6.70
C GLY A 245 -20.14 5.67 5.86
N VAL A 246 -19.02 6.07 6.49
CA VAL A 246 -17.85 6.66 5.80
C VAL A 246 -16.57 5.97 6.26
N GLY A 247 -15.71 5.60 5.31
CA GLY A 247 -14.43 4.99 5.57
C GLY A 247 -13.26 5.76 4.98
N ILE A 248 -12.19 5.94 5.75
CA ILE A 248 -10.92 6.46 5.24
C ILE A 248 -10.12 5.31 4.66
N VAL A 249 -9.83 5.38 3.37
CA VAL A 249 -9.29 4.25 2.59
C VAL A 249 -8.25 4.70 1.55
N ILE A 250 -7.46 3.74 1.08
CA ILE A 250 -6.77 3.85 -0.19
C ILE A 250 -7.79 3.69 -1.32
N ASP A 251 -7.59 4.38 -2.42
CA ASP A 251 -8.52 4.53 -3.54
C ASP A 251 -9.09 3.23 -4.10
N PHE A 252 -8.25 2.21 -4.31
CA PHE A 252 -8.72 0.97 -4.92
C PHE A 252 -9.79 0.24 -4.09
N PHE A 253 -9.90 0.49 -2.79
CA PHE A 253 -11.00 -0.07 -1.99
C PHE A 253 -12.34 0.55 -2.37
N GLY A 254 -12.41 1.87 -2.48
CA GLY A 254 -13.60 2.55 -2.98
C GLY A 254 -13.92 2.17 -4.43
N LEU A 255 -12.89 2.22 -5.29
CA LEU A 255 -13.04 1.93 -6.72
C LEU A 255 -13.45 0.48 -6.99
N SER A 256 -12.89 -0.50 -6.25
CA SER A 256 -13.28 -1.91 -6.40
C SER A 256 -14.67 -2.21 -5.84
N SER A 257 -15.07 -1.53 -4.75
CA SER A 257 -16.43 -1.63 -4.23
C SER A 257 -17.45 -1.10 -5.24
N ILE A 258 -17.19 0.06 -5.88
CA ILE A 258 -18.00 0.59 -6.99
C ILE A 258 -18.02 -0.40 -8.14
N GLY A 259 -16.87 -0.90 -8.57
CA GLY A 259 -16.73 -1.88 -9.66
C GLY A 259 -17.44 -3.20 -9.40
N SER A 260 -17.59 -3.59 -8.13
CA SER A 260 -18.31 -4.79 -7.69
C SER A 260 -19.80 -4.54 -7.48
N GLY A 261 -20.32 -3.35 -7.77
CA GLY A 261 -21.76 -3.02 -7.72
C GLY A 261 -22.28 -2.64 -6.34
N PHE A 262 -21.40 -2.38 -5.35
CA PHE A 262 -21.86 -1.83 -4.07
C PHE A 262 -22.36 -0.39 -4.24
N PRO A 263 -23.41 0.02 -3.50
CA PRO A 263 -23.96 1.38 -3.57
C PRO A 263 -23.08 2.36 -2.80
N VAL A 264 -21.84 2.52 -3.23
CA VAL A 264 -20.85 3.36 -2.56
C VAL A 264 -20.32 4.45 -3.48
N GLY A 265 -19.83 5.54 -2.90
CA GLY A 265 -19.07 6.58 -3.57
C GLY A 265 -17.65 6.65 -3.04
N PHE A 266 -16.78 7.34 -3.78
CA PHE A 266 -15.39 7.59 -3.41
C PHE A 266 -14.96 8.99 -3.87
N VAL A 267 -14.11 9.65 -3.09
CA VAL A 267 -13.51 10.94 -3.45
C VAL A 267 -12.05 11.01 -3.03
N TYR A 268 -11.23 11.66 -3.88
CA TYR A 268 -9.92 12.16 -3.47
C TYR A 268 -10.08 13.56 -2.91
N PRO A 269 -9.76 13.81 -1.63
CA PRO A 269 -9.70 15.18 -1.09
C PRO A 269 -8.48 15.92 -1.67
N THR A 270 -8.48 17.25 -1.57
CA THR A 270 -7.40 18.10 -2.07
C THR A 270 -6.04 17.69 -1.48
N VAL A 271 -5.98 17.47 -0.16
CA VAL A 271 -4.76 17.01 0.53
C VAL A 271 -4.67 15.48 0.39
N THR A 272 -4.21 15.04 -0.78
CA THR A 272 -3.85 13.65 -1.02
C THR A 272 -2.55 13.57 -1.83
N THR A 273 -1.98 12.39 -1.96
CA THR A 273 -0.81 12.11 -2.79
C THR A 273 -1.05 10.86 -3.60
N LEU A 274 -0.39 10.77 -4.75
CA LEU A 274 -0.29 9.54 -5.52
C LEU A 274 1.08 8.92 -5.28
N VAL A 275 1.09 7.69 -4.79
CA VAL A 275 2.31 6.92 -4.59
C VAL A 275 2.20 5.56 -5.28
N PRO A 276 3.30 5.00 -5.80
CA PRO A 276 3.27 3.67 -6.38
C PRO A 276 3.14 2.60 -5.30
N ALA A 277 2.42 1.55 -5.65
CA ALA A 277 2.50 0.26 -5.00
C ALA A 277 3.67 -0.50 -5.62
N ASN A 278 4.54 -1.08 -4.79
CA ASN A 278 5.85 -1.52 -5.22
C ASN A 278 6.06 -3.03 -5.08
N ILE A 279 7.05 -3.50 -5.85
CA ILE A 279 7.63 -4.84 -5.74
C ILE A 279 9.14 -4.73 -5.80
N GLY A 280 9.84 -5.54 -5.02
CA GLY A 280 11.31 -5.58 -5.00
C GLY A 280 11.84 -6.98 -4.77
N VAL A 281 13.00 -7.28 -5.35
CA VAL A 281 13.71 -8.54 -5.18
C VAL A 281 14.38 -8.55 -3.81
N ILE A 282 14.22 -9.62 -3.04
CA ILE A 282 14.91 -9.80 -1.77
C ILE A 282 16.36 -10.17 -2.04
N LYS A 283 17.27 -9.59 -1.27
CA LYS A 283 18.70 -9.92 -1.37
C LYS A 283 18.94 -11.41 -1.14
N ASN A 284 19.73 -12.03 -2.01
CA ASN A 284 19.98 -13.47 -2.03
C ASN A 284 18.68 -14.28 -2.25
N ALA A 285 17.79 -13.80 -3.10
CA ALA A 285 16.58 -14.52 -3.52
C ALA A 285 16.97 -15.88 -4.13
N PRO A 286 16.40 -17.01 -3.64
CA PRO A 286 16.73 -18.34 -4.20
C PRO A 286 16.40 -18.45 -5.69
N ASN A 287 15.35 -17.78 -6.15
CA ASN A 287 14.84 -17.85 -7.52
C ASN A 287 14.85 -16.46 -8.20
N GLU A 288 15.97 -15.75 -8.12
CA GLU A 288 16.10 -14.35 -8.56
C GLU A 288 15.63 -14.11 -10.00
N LYS A 289 15.97 -15.02 -10.93
CA LYS A 289 15.54 -14.91 -12.34
C LYS A 289 14.02 -14.98 -12.49
N ASN A 290 13.37 -15.90 -11.79
CA ASN A 290 11.90 -16.00 -11.79
C ASN A 290 11.25 -14.79 -11.12
N ALA A 291 11.87 -14.26 -10.07
CA ALA A 291 11.45 -13.02 -9.41
C ALA A 291 11.48 -11.83 -10.38
N GLN A 292 12.55 -11.69 -11.15
CA GLN A 292 12.68 -10.65 -12.18
C GLN A 292 11.63 -10.79 -13.28
N LEU A 293 11.36 -12.02 -13.74
CA LEU A 293 10.28 -12.30 -14.71
C LEU A 293 8.91 -11.92 -14.17
N PHE A 294 8.65 -12.16 -12.87
CA PHE A 294 7.39 -11.76 -12.25
C PHE A 294 7.24 -10.23 -12.19
N ILE A 295 8.31 -9.50 -11.87
CA ILE A 295 8.33 -8.02 -11.91
C ILE A 295 8.03 -7.53 -13.32
N ASP A 296 8.72 -8.07 -14.33
CA ASP A 296 8.49 -7.68 -15.72
C ASP A 296 7.04 -7.96 -16.15
N PHE A 297 6.50 -9.12 -15.78
CA PHE A 297 5.11 -9.47 -16.07
C PHE A 297 4.11 -8.45 -15.52
N LEU A 298 4.29 -7.95 -14.28
CA LEU A 298 3.43 -6.93 -13.70
C LEU A 298 3.35 -5.66 -14.56
N LEU A 299 4.42 -5.33 -15.28
CA LEU A 299 4.55 -4.11 -16.09
C LEU A 299 4.16 -4.31 -17.57
N THR A 300 4.00 -5.57 -18.03
CA THR A 300 3.51 -5.82 -19.39
C THR A 300 2.10 -5.28 -19.58
N PRO A 301 1.66 -5.02 -20.85
CA PRO A 301 0.26 -4.66 -21.09
C PRO A 301 -0.74 -5.62 -20.48
N GLU A 302 -0.48 -6.93 -20.54
CA GLU A 302 -1.30 -7.98 -19.95
C GLU A 302 -1.39 -7.83 -18.42
N GLY A 303 -0.24 -7.67 -17.73
CA GLY A 303 -0.20 -7.45 -16.29
C GLY A 303 -0.90 -6.16 -15.87
N GLN A 304 -0.72 -5.07 -16.63
CA GLN A 304 -1.34 -3.79 -16.35
C GLN A 304 -2.87 -3.81 -16.55
N GLU A 305 -3.38 -4.59 -17.51
CA GLU A 305 -4.82 -4.77 -17.73
C GLU A 305 -5.52 -5.49 -16.57
N ILE A 306 -4.83 -6.40 -15.88
CA ILE A 306 -5.36 -7.05 -14.67
C ILE A 306 -5.77 -6.03 -13.61
N LEU A 307 -5.08 -4.88 -13.54
CA LEU A 307 -5.40 -3.81 -12.61
C LEU A 307 -6.78 -3.17 -12.82
N LEU A 308 -7.34 -3.29 -14.03
CA LEU A 308 -8.68 -2.78 -14.36
C LEU A 308 -9.82 -3.71 -13.93
N ASP A 309 -9.51 -4.94 -13.51
CA ASP A 309 -10.53 -5.89 -13.03
C ASP A 309 -11.44 -5.25 -11.98
N PRO A 310 -12.77 -5.43 -12.05
CA PRO A 310 -13.73 -4.81 -11.14
C PRO A 310 -13.44 -5.02 -9.65
N LYS A 311 -12.85 -6.16 -9.28
CA LYS A 311 -12.49 -6.49 -7.90
C LYS A 311 -11.13 -5.93 -7.47
N ILE A 312 -10.33 -5.43 -8.42
CA ILE A 312 -8.97 -4.89 -8.16
C ILE A 312 -8.96 -3.37 -8.23
N ARG A 313 -9.37 -2.79 -9.37
CA ARG A 313 -9.51 -1.34 -9.62
C ARG A 313 -8.33 -0.52 -9.08
N ARG A 314 -7.08 -0.88 -9.46
CA ARG A 314 -5.89 -0.08 -9.18
C ARG A 314 -5.50 0.76 -10.37
N LEU A 315 -4.92 1.93 -10.12
CA LEU A 315 -4.46 2.83 -11.18
C LEU A 315 -3.22 2.23 -11.87
N PRO A 316 -3.30 1.81 -13.16
CA PRO A 316 -2.14 1.33 -13.90
C PRO A 316 -1.04 2.38 -14.00
N VAL A 317 0.24 1.96 -13.95
CA VAL A 317 1.38 2.86 -14.21
C VAL A 317 1.68 3.01 -15.69
N ASN A 318 1.08 2.19 -16.56
CA ASN A 318 1.17 2.35 -18.00
C ASN A 318 0.00 3.21 -18.51
N PRO A 319 0.25 4.44 -19.03
CA PRO A 319 -0.81 5.33 -19.50
C PRO A 319 -1.68 4.73 -20.61
N LYS A 320 -1.12 3.84 -21.45
CA LYS A 320 -1.86 3.20 -22.54
C LYS A 320 -2.98 2.28 -22.06
N THR A 321 -2.86 1.73 -20.86
CA THR A 321 -3.87 0.83 -20.27
C THR A 321 -5.20 1.53 -20.05
N TYR A 322 -5.19 2.85 -19.80
CA TYR A 322 -6.41 3.62 -19.56
C TYR A 322 -7.36 3.70 -20.76
N SER A 323 -6.91 3.39 -21.97
CA SER A 323 -7.81 3.26 -23.13
C SER A 323 -8.83 2.11 -22.98
N LYS A 324 -8.55 1.15 -22.12
CA LYS A 324 -9.42 0.00 -21.78
C LYS A 324 -10.17 0.18 -20.46
N ALA A 325 -9.90 1.26 -19.72
CA ALA A 325 -10.55 1.55 -18.46
C ALA A 325 -12.00 2.02 -18.66
N PRO A 326 -12.90 1.80 -17.67
CA PRO A 326 -14.22 2.43 -17.65
C PRO A 326 -14.13 3.97 -17.73
N LYS A 327 -15.18 4.63 -18.23
CA LYS A 327 -15.19 6.09 -18.46
C LYS A 327 -14.96 6.90 -17.19
N ASP A 328 -15.48 6.42 -16.07
CA ASP A 328 -15.41 7.03 -14.74
C ASP A 328 -14.17 6.62 -13.93
N PHE A 329 -13.30 5.81 -14.54
CA PHE A 329 -12.09 5.36 -13.87
C PHE A 329 -11.05 6.49 -13.80
N PRO A 330 -10.52 6.83 -12.60
CA PRO A 330 -9.57 7.90 -12.45
C PRO A 330 -8.31 7.68 -13.30
N ASN A 331 -7.88 8.72 -14.02
CA ASN A 331 -6.68 8.65 -14.85
C ASN A 331 -5.69 9.76 -14.45
N PRO A 332 -4.68 9.45 -13.62
CA PRO A 332 -3.74 10.45 -13.11
C PRO A 332 -2.79 11.03 -14.19
N PHE A 333 -2.74 10.43 -15.36
CA PHE A 333 -1.98 10.97 -16.49
C PHE A 333 -2.79 11.97 -17.33
N LYS A 334 -4.12 12.00 -17.14
CA LYS A 334 -5.03 12.96 -17.79
C LYS A 334 -5.47 14.06 -16.81
N ASP A 335 -5.78 13.67 -15.56
CA ASP A 335 -6.16 14.59 -14.48
C ASP A 335 -4.98 14.78 -13.52
N SER A 336 -4.22 15.83 -13.74
CA SER A 336 -3.05 16.17 -12.94
C SER A 336 -3.39 16.76 -11.57
N SER A 337 -4.67 17.03 -11.25
CA SER A 337 -5.09 17.53 -9.93
C SER A 337 -5.05 16.44 -8.86
N ILE A 338 -5.21 15.18 -9.25
CA ILE A 338 -5.18 14.04 -8.33
C ILE A 338 -3.78 13.90 -7.70
N GLY A 339 -3.68 14.16 -6.41
CA GLY A 339 -2.43 14.04 -5.67
C GLY A 339 -1.40 15.15 -5.89
N ALA A 340 -1.82 16.29 -6.45
CA ALA A 340 -0.92 17.40 -6.75
C ALA A 340 -0.50 18.21 -5.51
N ALA A 341 -1.35 18.27 -4.48
CA ALA A 341 -1.18 19.13 -3.33
C ALA A 341 -0.05 18.69 -2.38
N VAL A 342 0.28 17.39 -2.37
CA VAL A 342 1.29 16.84 -1.45
C VAL A 342 2.47 16.26 -2.22
N LYS A 343 3.64 16.87 -2.05
CA LYS A 343 4.91 16.26 -2.46
C LYS A 343 5.36 15.30 -1.36
N PHE A 344 4.98 14.05 -1.49
CA PHE A 344 5.24 13.05 -0.46
C PHE A 344 6.75 12.76 -0.31
N ASP A 345 7.28 13.00 0.87
CA ASP A 345 8.66 12.66 1.26
C ASP A 345 8.67 11.27 1.90
N VAL A 346 9.11 10.30 1.12
CA VAL A 346 9.19 8.89 1.55
C VAL A 346 10.28 8.66 2.60
N LEU A 347 11.36 9.46 2.58
CA LEU A 347 12.44 9.31 3.55
C LEU A 347 12.01 9.81 4.92
N LEU A 348 11.32 10.94 4.98
CA LEU A 348 10.70 11.43 6.21
C LEU A 348 9.69 10.42 6.76
N SER A 349 8.82 9.86 5.91
CA SER A 349 7.86 8.81 6.31
C SER A 349 8.58 7.58 6.88
N LYS A 350 9.64 7.11 6.21
CA LYS A 350 10.48 6.00 6.67
C LYS A 350 11.10 6.30 8.05
N ASP A 351 11.71 7.47 8.20
CA ASP A 351 12.48 7.81 9.39
C ASP A 351 11.61 7.88 10.65
N ARG A 352 10.36 8.33 10.52
CA ARG A 352 9.41 8.41 11.65
C ARG A 352 8.29 7.35 11.59
N TYR A 353 8.45 6.30 10.77
CA TYR A 353 7.44 5.27 10.54
C TYR A 353 6.87 4.67 11.83
N ASN A 354 7.73 4.17 12.69
CA ASN A 354 7.29 3.52 13.93
C ASN A 354 6.80 4.54 14.97
N LEU A 355 7.39 5.73 15.02
CA LEU A 355 6.97 6.81 15.93
C LEU A 355 5.53 7.26 15.59
N VAL A 356 5.22 7.53 14.32
CA VAL A 356 3.87 7.95 13.88
C VAL A 356 2.85 6.85 14.19
N ASN A 357 3.21 5.58 13.97
CA ASN A 357 2.36 4.45 14.31
C ASN A 357 2.09 4.37 15.82
N SER A 358 3.11 4.61 16.65
CA SER A 358 3.00 4.63 18.11
C SER A 358 2.14 5.80 18.60
N LEU A 359 2.34 6.99 18.05
CA LEU A 359 1.53 8.17 18.37
C LEU A 359 0.05 7.93 18.05
N PHE A 360 -0.25 7.39 16.87
CA PHE A 360 -1.64 7.08 16.52
C PHE A 360 -2.27 6.09 17.50
N ASP A 361 -1.52 5.02 17.82
CA ASP A 361 -2.04 4.00 18.74
C ASP A 361 -2.29 4.57 20.14
N VAL A 362 -1.37 5.36 20.67
CA VAL A 362 -1.51 5.96 22.02
C VAL A 362 -2.61 7.03 22.06
N MET A 363 -2.69 7.89 21.04
CA MET A 363 -3.66 8.99 21.05
C MET A 363 -5.06 8.58 20.61
N ILE A 364 -5.18 7.57 19.73
CA ILE A 364 -6.44 7.24 19.05
C ILE A 364 -6.83 5.78 19.30
N THR A 365 -6.01 4.80 18.88
CA THR A 365 -6.44 3.38 18.88
C THR A 365 -6.78 2.90 20.29
N TYR A 366 -5.95 3.23 21.29
CA TYR A 366 -6.15 2.78 22.68
C TYR A 366 -7.02 3.71 23.51
N ARG A 367 -7.23 4.94 23.04
CA ARG A 367 -7.97 6.00 23.74
C ARG A 367 -9.16 6.51 22.95
N LEU A 368 -9.70 5.68 22.04
CA LEU A 368 -10.81 6.09 21.18
C LEU A 368 -12.03 6.50 22.00
N ASP A 369 -12.37 5.74 23.03
CA ASP A 369 -13.53 6.03 23.87
C ASP A 369 -13.33 7.30 24.71
N ASP A 370 -12.13 7.55 25.24
CA ASP A 370 -11.78 8.76 25.97
C ASP A 370 -11.85 9.99 25.03
N LEU A 371 -11.29 9.87 23.82
CA LEU A 371 -11.36 10.92 22.78
C LEU A 371 -12.81 11.24 22.40
N ARG A 372 -13.61 10.20 22.13
CA ARG A 372 -15.03 10.35 21.79
C ARG A 372 -15.83 10.97 22.93
N ALA A 373 -15.59 10.58 24.18
CA ALA A 373 -16.26 11.15 25.33
C ALA A 373 -15.96 12.64 25.50
N ALA A 374 -14.70 13.05 25.34
CA ALA A 374 -14.29 14.45 25.35
C ALA A 374 -14.97 15.25 24.24
N MET A 375 -14.93 14.74 23.01
CA MET A 375 -15.52 15.44 21.86
C MET A 375 -17.04 15.48 21.91
N SER A 376 -17.71 14.43 22.39
CA SER A 376 -19.17 14.44 22.62
C SER A 376 -19.58 15.53 23.60
N ALA A 377 -18.82 15.73 24.68
CA ALA A 377 -19.07 16.82 25.62
C ALA A 377 -18.87 18.21 24.96
N ILE A 378 -17.80 18.34 24.16
CA ILE A 378 -17.51 19.58 23.42
C ILE A 378 -18.66 19.88 22.43
N TYR A 379 -19.11 18.91 21.64
CA TYR A 379 -20.20 19.10 20.67
C TYR A 379 -21.51 19.53 21.35
N LYS A 380 -21.85 18.91 22.48
CA LYS A 380 -23.03 19.32 23.28
C LYS A 380 -22.91 20.76 23.79
N ALA A 381 -21.71 21.16 24.24
CA ALA A 381 -21.48 22.50 24.72
C ALA A 381 -21.52 23.54 23.58
N GLU A 382 -21.01 23.20 22.40
CA GLU A 382 -21.07 24.03 21.20
C GLU A 382 -22.53 24.21 20.71
N GLU A 383 -23.29 23.13 20.65
CA GLU A 383 -24.68 23.13 20.27
C GLU A 383 -25.51 23.99 21.25
N ALA A 384 -25.35 23.81 22.56
CA ALA A 384 -26.03 24.57 23.58
C ALA A 384 -25.62 26.06 23.59
N LEU A 385 -24.34 26.36 23.28
CA LEU A 385 -23.88 27.73 23.11
C LEU A 385 -24.57 28.39 21.92
N GLY A 386 -24.64 27.72 20.75
CA GLY A 386 -25.24 28.28 19.55
C GLY A 386 -24.77 29.70 19.28
N ASN A 387 -25.73 30.64 19.17
CA ASN A 387 -25.48 32.06 18.97
C ASN A 387 -25.43 32.87 20.28
N LYS A 388 -25.48 32.23 21.45
CA LYS A 388 -25.46 32.94 22.75
C LYS A 388 -24.12 33.66 22.96
N ASN A 389 -24.21 34.88 23.49
CA ASN A 389 -23.03 35.64 23.87
C ASN A 389 -22.61 35.28 25.30
N ASN A 390 -21.85 34.18 25.45
CA ASN A 390 -21.28 33.77 26.73
C ASN A 390 -19.77 33.61 26.58
N PRO A 391 -18.96 34.66 26.91
CA PRO A 391 -17.52 34.63 26.76
C PRO A 391 -16.84 33.51 27.60
N LYS A 392 -17.41 33.22 28.78
CA LYS A 392 -16.91 32.16 29.68
C LYS A 392 -17.06 30.77 29.03
N ALA A 393 -18.24 30.47 28.51
CA ALA A 393 -18.50 29.22 27.82
C ALA A 393 -17.64 29.09 26.55
N LYS A 394 -17.55 30.17 25.73
CA LYS A 394 -16.70 30.20 24.54
C LYS A 394 -15.25 29.88 24.87
N LYS A 395 -14.70 30.49 25.95
CA LYS A 395 -13.34 30.21 26.39
C LYS A 395 -13.14 28.75 26.83
N LEU A 396 -14.04 28.21 27.65
CA LEU A 396 -13.99 26.83 28.13
C LEU A 396 -14.01 25.82 26.97
N ILE A 397 -14.87 26.06 25.97
CA ILE A 397 -14.96 25.20 24.75
C ILE A 397 -13.67 25.29 23.94
N ALA A 398 -13.12 26.48 23.73
CA ALA A 398 -11.85 26.68 23.03
C ALA A 398 -10.68 25.97 23.74
N ASP A 399 -10.60 26.12 25.07
CA ASP A 399 -9.59 25.44 25.90
C ASP A 399 -9.76 23.91 25.81
N ALA A 400 -10.99 23.39 25.82
CA ALA A 400 -11.28 21.96 25.66
C ALA A 400 -10.82 21.43 24.28
N ARG A 401 -11.09 22.15 23.20
CA ARG A 401 -10.61 21.78 21.86
C ARG A 401 -9.09 21.83 21.75
N ALA A 402 -8.45 22.82 22.37
CA ALA A 402 -7.00 22.91 22.42
C ALA A 402 -6.39 21.69 23.14
N LEU A 403 -6.98 21.25 24.25
CA LEU A 403 -6.53 20.05 24.98
C LEU A 403 -6.69 18.77 24.14
N VAL A 404 -7.82 18.60 23.44
CA VAL A 404 -7.99 17.46 22.52
C VAL A 404 -6.93 17.46 21.43
N SER A 405 -6.59 18.63 20.86
CA SER A 405 -5.61 18.75 19.78
C SER A 405 -4.16 18.66 20.26
N LYS A 406 -3.89 18.83 21.56
CA LYS A 406 -2.52 18.84 22.11
C LYS A 406 -1.80 17.51 21.87
N LEU A 407 -0.55 17.61 21.42
CA LEU A 407 0.32 16.47 21.15
C LEU A 407 1.25 16.20 22.37
N PRO A 408 1.63 14.94 22.62
CA PRO A 408 2.58 14.61 23.67
C PRO A 408 4.03 14.86 23.26
N ILE A 409 4.28 15.29 22.03
CA ILE A 409 5.61 15.47 21.43
C ILE A 409 5.61 16.66 20.47
N SER A 410 6.73 17.39 20.39
CA SER A 410 6.92 18.42 19.36
C SER A 410 7.32 17.83 18.00
N GLU A 411 7.06 18.57 16.93
CA GLU A 411 7.51 18.20 15.58
C GLU A 411 9.03 18.02 15.49
N ALA A 412 9.79 18.91 16.10
CA ALA A 412 11.25 18.82 16.14
C ALA A 412 11.72 17.49 16.75
N LYS A 413 11.05 17.04 17.83
CA LYS A 413 11.35 15.75 18.45
C LYS A 413 10.90 14.56 17.60
N ALA A 414 9.77 14.67 16.90
CA ALA A 414 9.28 13.66 15.98
C ALA A 414 10.19 13.47 14.75
N ASN A 415 10.91 14.51 14.35
CA ASN A 415 11.85 14.49 13.23
C ASN A 415 13.31 14.21 13.68
N ASP A 416 13.57 13.96 14.96
CA ASP A 416 14.88 13.59 15.49
C ASP A 416 15.19 12.10 15.21
N PRO A 417 16.16 11.79 14.32
CA PRO A 417 16.49 10.41 13.99
C PRO A 417 16.96 9.59 15.19
N ALA A 418 17.64 10.19 16.16
CA ALA A 418 18.11 9.51 17.37
C ALA A 418 16.92 9.12 18.25
N PHE A 419 15.93 9.99 18.39
CA PHE A 419 14.69 9.67 19.10
C PHE A 419 13.86 8.60 18.38
N ASN A 420 13.79 8.65 17.06
CA ASN A 420 13.04 7.66 16.26
C ASN A 420 13.60 6.24 16.39
N GLN A 421 14.89 6.07 16.72
CA GLN A 421 15.49 4.76 16.99
C GLN A 421 14.84 4.02 18.17
N ILE A 422 14.24 4.74 19.12
CA ILE A 422 13.55 4.18 20.30
C ILE A 422 12.38 3.29 19.84
N PHE A 423 11.69 3.67 18.74
CA PHE A 423 10.48 3.01 18.25
C PHE A 423 10.75 1.85 17.28
N LYS A 424 11.97 1.37 17.16
CA LYS A 424 12.31 0.22 16.28
C LYS A 424 11.66 -1.08 16.71
N LYS A 425 11.33 -1.24 18.01
CA LYS A 425 10.72 -2.45 18.54
C LYS A 425 9.20 -2.30 18.52
N LYS A 426 8.50 -3.20 17.79
CA LYS A 426 7.04 -3.24 17.78
C LYS A 426 6.49 -3.75 19.10
N ARG A 427 5.36 -3.16 19.56
CA ARG A 427 4.45 -3.83 20.49
C ARG A 427 4.06 -5.19 19.89
N LYS A 428 4.48 -6.28 20.50
CA LYS A 428 4.05 -7.62 20.18
C LYS A 428 2.69 -7.91 20.84
N LYS A 429 2.02 -9.01 20.42
CA LYS A 429 0.78 -9.51 21.03
C LYS A 429 0.90 -9.60 22.56
N ALA A 430 -0.22 -9.71 23.28
CA ALA A 430 -0.28 -9.76 24.75
C ALA A 430 0.76 -10.68 25.46
N LYS A 431 1.22 -11.74 24.79
CA LYS A 431 2.30 -12.62 25.27
C LYS A 431 3.69 -11.96 25.40
N ASP A 432 3.88 -10.80 24.75
CA ASP A 432 5.18 -10.10 24.74
C ASP A 432 5.20 -8.85 25.62
N ILE A 433 4.13 -8.60 26.39
CA ILE A 433 4.00 -7.42 27.28
C ILE A 433 5.14 -7.39 28.30
N GLU A 434 5.51 -8.53 28.88
CA GLU A 434 6.60 -8.61 29.85
C GLU A 434 7.96 -8.26 29.27
N LYS A 435 8.23 -8.67 27.99
CA LYS A 435 9.48 -8.31 27.30
C LYS A 435 9.51 -6.87 26.79
N TYR A 436 8.35 -6.25 26.66
CA TYR A 436 8.19 -4.86 26.25
C TYR A 436 8.25 -3.92 27.46
N ALA A 437 7.69 -4.34 28.59
CA ALA A 437 7.77 -3.60 29.86
C ALA A 437 9.25 -3.38 30.24
N GLY A 438 9.60 -2.14 30.58
CA GLY A 438 10.98 -1.75 30.90
C GLY A 438 11.86 -1.38 29.71
N THR A 439 11.32 -1.35 28.46
CA THR A 439 12.02 -0.72 27.33
C THR A 439 11.80 0.79 27.33
N ARG A 440 12.77 1.55 26.80
CA ARG A 440 12.62 3.02 26.68
C ARG A 440 11.40 3.40 25.83
N GLN A 441 11.04 2.61 24.82
CA GLN A 441 9.82 2.81 24.04
C GLN A 441 8.57 2.70 24.91
N ALA A 442 8.49 1.65 25.78
CA ALA A 442 7.35 1.46 26.68
C ALA A 442 7.21 2.61 27.68
N GLU A 443 8.33 3.10 28.21
CA GLU A 443 8.35 4.26 29.12
C GLU A 443 7.80 5.52 28.42
N VAL A 444 8.31 5.84 27.23
CA VAL A 444 7.87 7.00 26.45
C VAL A 444 6.39 6.88 26.08
N GLU A 445 5.93 5.71 25.63
CA GLU A 445 4.52 5.50 25.33
C GLU A 445 3.63 5.63 26.56
N ALA A 446 4.09 5.18 27.74
CA ALA A 446 3.36 5.35 29.00
C ALA A 446 3.30 6.82 29.45
N GLU A 447 4.39 7.59 29.29
CA GLU A 447 4.40 9.03 29.50
C GLU A 447 3.39 9.74 28.60
N TRP A 448 3.36 9.40 27.31
CA TRP A 448 2.40 9.95 26.34
C TRP A 448 0.96 9.58 26.69
N ASP A 449 0.72 8.31 27.04
CA ASP A 449 -0.60 7.81 27.41
C ASP A 449 -1.16 8.57 28.62
N LYS A 450 -0.35 8.75 29.67
CA LYS A 450 -0.73 9.54 30.85
C LYS A 450 -1.11 10.98 30.46
N GLN A 451 -0.33 11.62 29.62
CA GLN A 451 -0.63 12.97 29.16
C GLN A 451 -1.90 13.04 28.31
N VAL A 452 -2.12 12.08 27.39
CA VAL A 452 -3.29 12.00 26.53
C VAL A 452 -4.56 11.79 27.35
N VAL A 453 -4.54 10.87 28.31
CA VAL A 453 -5.66 10.62 29.23
C VAL A 453 -6.00 11.86 30.02
N SER A 454 -4.98 12.55 30.58
CA SER A 454 -5.19 13.80 31.33
C SER A 454 -5.82 14.87 30.42
N ASN A 455 -5.29 15.06 29.21
CA ASN A 455 -5.81 16.05 28.28
C ASN A 455 -7.27 15.79 27.88
N TYR A 456 -7.65 14.53 27.60
CA TYR A 456 -9.03 14.19 27.24
C TYR A 456 -10.00 14.32 28.41
N SER A 457 -9.56 13.90 29.61
CA SER A 457 -10.36 14.07 30.83
C SER A 457 -10.60 15.54 31.15
N GLU A 458 -9.56 16.39 31.11
CA GLU A 458 -9.67 17.82 31.35
C GLU A 458 -10.52 18.52 30.28
N ALA A 459 -10.35 18.14 29.00
CA ALA A 459 -11.18 18.65 27.90
C ALA A 459 -12.67 18.37 28.14
N LYS A 460 -13.02 17.14 28.55
CA LYS A 460 -14.39 16.77 28.91
C LYS A 460 -14.91 17.63 30.05
N GLN A 461 -14.14 17.77 31.13
CA GLN A 461 -14.54 18.58 32.29
C GLN A 461 -14.79 20.04 31.91
N LYS A 462 -13.91 20.67 31.10
CA LYS A 462 -14.09 22.04 30.63
C LYS A 462 -15.35 22.19 29.77
N ALA A 463 -15.63 21.24 28.88
CA ALA A 463 -16.84 21.24 28.07
C ALA A 463 -18.10 21.10 28.93
N GLU A 464 -18.10 20.24 29.96
CA GLU A 464 -19.18 20.09 30.92
C GLU A 464 -19.38 21.36 31.77
N GLN A 465 -18.27 22.03 32.14
CA GLN A 465 -18.33 23.33 32.84
C GLN A 465 -18.93 24.43 31.93
N ALA A 466 -18.54 24.43 30.64
CA ALA A 466 -19.13 25.35 29.66
C ALA A 466 -20.65 25.13 29.58
N LEU A 467 -21.10 23.90 29.45
CA LEU A 467 -22.52 23.54 29.39
C LEU A 467 -23.30 23.99 30.64
N LYS A 468 -22.70 23.82 31.83
CA LYS A 468 -23.33 24.31 33.09
C LYS A 468 -23.38 25.82 33.21
N SER A 469 -22.64 26.57 32.41
CA SER A 469 -22.59 28.03 32.43
C SER A 469 -23.52 28.69 31.39
N LEU A 470 -24.21 27.87 30.59
CA LEU A 470 -25.16 28.31 29.53
C LEU A 470 -26.60 28.29 29.97
#